data_566c6df3c1e3c1c8cdb95685e55a47f1
#
_entry.id   566c6df3c1e3c1c8cdb95685e55a47f1
#
_cell.length_a   1.000
_cell.length_b   1.000
_cell.length_c   1.000
_cell.angle_alpha   90.00
_cell.angle_beta   90.00
_cell.angle_gamma   90.00
#
_symmetry.space_group_name_H-M   'P 1'
#
loop_
_entity.id
_entity.type
_entity.pdbx_description
1 polymer ?
#
loop_
_entity_poly.entity_id
_entity_poly.type
_entity_poly.pdbx_seq_one_letter_code
_entity_poly.pdbx_strand_id
1 'polypeptide(L)'
;VATMVAGCGGSSDTTSADNSNSGVAATATESGSDAAETDTTGDEGKVFNIYCWNEEFKSRLTDHYPGYEEVDATTGKIGDVTVKWNITPSDDNAYQNNLDATLLKQESAAADDKIDLFLVEADYALKYVDTDYTMPIADLGITDADLANQYQYTKDIVTDSNGVLKGVSWQGCPGVLFYNRDAAKEVLGTDDPDEVQKYVSDWDTFNDTAETMKAAGYKMTSSVNDTYRVYSNNVTSKWVEDGKINIDDNIMKWVSDSKELYDAGETETYELWGDDWKKGFYPEGKVFCYFGPAWFVNFSMAADTEGSIGYNGGWGATPGPQGFYWGGTWICGATGTDNASLVKDIILKMTTDETIMKDIVVKDDDFVNNKPAMEAMAADTSYQSKVLGGQNPLSMYCASVEKLDLSNLSAYDQGCNEEF
;
A
#
# COMPACT_ATOMS: atom_id res chain seq x y z
N VAL A 1 -13.45 -16.57 3.20
CA VAL A 1 -12.73 -17.21 4.31
C VAL A 1 -11.40 -17.71 3.76
N ALA A 2 -10.38 -16.89 3.79
CA ALA A 2 -9.03 -17.29 3.39
C ALA A 2 -8.18 -17.45 4.66
N THR A 3 -7.91 -18.68 5.01
CA THR A 3 -7.01 -19.05 6.10
C THR A 3 -5.60 -19.11 5.54
N MET A 4 -4.74 -18.16 5.92
CA MET A 4 -3.31 -18.30 5.65
C MET A 4 -2.71 -19.27 6.67
N VAL A 5 -2.16 -20.39 6.18
CA VAL A 5 -1.33 -21.31 6.96
C VAL A 5 0.12 -20.95 6.73
N ALA A 6 0.77 -20.45 7.77
CA ALA A 6 2.22 -20.32 7.81
C ALA A 6 2.85 -21.70 8.07
N GLY A 7 3.68 -22.17 7.16
CA GLY A 7 4.49 -23.39 7.33
C GLY A 7 5.86 -23.04 7.89
N CYS A 8 6.09 -23.41 9.15
CA CYS A 8 7.42 -23.48 9.75
C CYS A 8 8.07 -24.82 9.45
N GLY A 9 9.39 -24.80 9.21
CA GLY A 9 10.26 -25.95 9.36
C GLY A 9 11.63 -25.66 8.78
N GLY A 10 12.70 -25.84 9.41
CA GLY A 10 13.18 -26.54 10.56
C GLY A 10 14.70 -26.46 10.58
N SER A 11 15.20 -26.53 11.79
CA SER A 11 16.59 -26.46 12.24
C SER A 11 17.59 -27.40 11.58
N SER A 12 18.88 -27.02 11.61
CA SER A 12 19.96 -27.80 12.25
C SER A 12 21.30 -27.06 12.19
N ASP A 13 21.77 -26.65 13.31
CA ASP A 13 22.91 -27.10 14.12
C ASP A 13 24.31 -27.13 13.53
N THR A 14 25.17 -26.46 14.35
CA THR A 14 26.54 -26.72 14.79
C THR A 14 27.67 -26.25 13.86
N THR A 15 28.71 -25.61 14.31
CA THR A 15 29.60 -25.70 15.48
C THR A 15 30.64 -24.58 15.49
N SER A 16 31.08 -24.26 16.69
CA SER A 16 32.15 -23.36 17.10
C SER A 16 33.53 -23.54 16.43
N ALA A 17 34.27 -22.44 16.32
CA ALA A 17 35.69 -22.43 16.70
C ALA A 17 36.21 -21.01 16.94
N ASP A 18 36.71 -20.80 18.14
CA ASP A 18 37.61 -19.72 18.61
C ASP A 18 38.81 -19.49 17.67
N ASN A 19 39.19 -18.24 17.47
CA ASN A 19 40.57 -17.88 17.86
C ASN A 19 40.83 -16.37 17.94
N SER A 20 41.41 -15.97 19.01
CA SER A 20 41.98 -14.70 19.41
C SER A 20 43.16 -14.25 18.52
N ASN A 21 43.37 -12.96 18.27
CA ASN A 21 44.47 -12.18 18.82
C ASN A 21 44.60 -10.74 18.31
N SER A 22 44.73 -9.85 19.27
CA SER A 22 45.57 -8.63 19.42
C SER A 22 45.71 -7.59 18.28
N GLY A 23 45.15 -6.42 18.53
CA GLY A 23 45.85 -5.16 18.81
C GLY A 23 46.52 -4.43 17.66
N VAL A 24 46.02 -3.25 17.34
CA VAL A 24 46.81 -2.00 17.27
C VAL A 24 45.82 -0.81 17.37
N ALA A 25 46.14 0.12 18.28
CA ALA A 25 45.46 1.38 18.46
C ALA A 25 45.77 2.35 17.30
N ALA A 26 44.75 2.96 16.76
CA ALA A 26 44.85 4.21 15.98
C ALA A 26 43.77 5.15 16.45
N THR A 27 44.17 6.24 17.06
CA THR A 27 43.40 7.42 17.40
C THR A 27 42.77 7.98 16.15
N ALA A 28 41.42 8.03 16.10
CA ALA A 28 40.70 8.83 15.18
C ALA A 28 39.74 9.74 15.94
N THR A 29 39.84 10.97 15.60
CA THR A 29 39.15 12.17 16.05
C THR A 29 37.65 11.97 16.07
N GLU A 30 37.02 12.28 17.20
CA GLU A 30 35.56 12.44 17.34
C GLU A 30 35.05 13.50 16.35
N SER A 31 34.24 13.05 15.43
CA SER A 31 33.28 13.87 14.74
C SER A 31 31.93 13.49 15.33
N GLY A 32 31.43 14.32 16.25
CA GLY A 32 30.11 14.15 16.84
C GLY A 32 29.05 14.27 15.78
N SER A 33 28.36 13.16 15.49
CA SER A 33 27.02 13.20 14.96
C SER A 33 26.09 13.41 16.15
N ASP A 34 25.56 14.59 16.31
CA ASP A 34 24.41 14.85 17.17
C ASP A 34 23.27 13.96 16.67
N ALA A 35 23.10 12.81 17.32
CA ALA A 35 21.80 12.16 17.34
C ALA A 35 20.87 13.15 18.05
N ALA A 36 19.89 13.70 17.34
CA ALA A 36 18.87 14.50 17.94
C ALA A 36 18.20 13.62 19.03
N GLU A 37 18.47 13.94 20.28
CA GLU A 37 17.69 13.39 21.39
C GLU A 37 16.23 13.78 21.14
N THR A 38 15.37 12.78 20.98
CA THR A 38 13.91 12.95 20.99
C THR A 38 13.57 13.58 22.34
N ASP A 39 13.06 14.80 22.31
CA ASP A 39 12.56 15.47 23.52
C ASP A 39 11.25 14.78 23.95
N THR A 40 11.37 13.78 24.82
CA THR A 40 10.23 13.04 25.40
C THR A 40 9.66 13.73 26.64
N THR A 41 9.99 14.99 26.88
CA THR A 41 9.48 15.73 28.03
C THR A 41 8.01 16.04 27.86
N GLY A 42 7.17 15.17 28.43
CA GLY A 42 5.71 15.31 28.43
C GLY A 42 4.95 14.00 28.23
N ASP A 43 5.63 12.95 27.73
CA ASP A 43 4.99 11.65 27.58
C ASP A 43 5.06 10.86 28.90
N GLU A 44 3.92 10.40 29.39
CA GLU A 44 3.83 9.61 30.63
C GLU A 44 3.77 8.10 30.36
N GLY A 45 3.56 7.70 29.08
CA GLY A 45 3.37 6.32 28.67
C GLY A 45 4.64 5.47 28.69
N LYS A 46 4.50 4.20 29.05
CA LYS A 46 5.52 3.16 28.98
C LYS A 46 5.18 2.08 27.98
N VAL A 47 3.96 2.10 27.47
CA VAL A 47 3.43 1.20 26.46
C VAL A 47 2.89 2.04 25.31
N PHE A 48 3.27 1.68 24.10
CA PHE A 48 2.83 2.29 22.86
C PHE A 48 1.99 1.30 22.09
N ASN A 49 0.68 1.52 22.03
CA ASN A 49 -0.26 0.62 21.38
C ASN A 49 -0.51 1.04 19.94
N ILE A 50 -0.16 0.16 18.98
CA ILE A 50 -0.43 0.33 17.55
C ILE A 50 -1.55 -0.63 17.14
N TYR A 51 -2.58 -0.10 16.45
CA TYR A 51 -3.70 -0.86 15.92
C TYR A 51 -3.62 -0.90 14.38
N CYS A 52 -3.65 -2.10 13.82
CA CYS A 52 -3.57 -2.32 12.37
C CYS A 52 -4.28 -3.63 11.97
N TRP A 53 -4.45 -3.84 10.65
CA TRP A 53 -5.14 -5.04 10.14
C TRP A 53 -4.21 -6.12 9.61
N ASN A 54 -2.93 -5.82 9.41
CA ASN A 54 -1.92 -6.76 8.93
C ASN A 54 -0.53 -6.39 9.47
N GLU A 55 0.48 -7.14 9.05
CA GLU A 55 1.86 -6.96 9.51
C GLU A 55 2.69 -5.97 8.67
N GLU A 56 2.11 -5.34 7.65
CA GLU A 56 2.86 -4.47 6.73
C GLU A 56 3.58 -3.34 7.49
N PHE A 57 2.86 -2.54 8.28
CA PHE A 57 3.48 -1.45 9.02
C PHE A 57 4.49 -1.93 10.08
N LYS A 58 4.23 -3.09 10.68
CA LYS A 58 5.18 -3.71 11.61
C LYS A 58 6.50 -4.03 10.90
N SER A 59 6.44 -4.62 9.70
CA SER A 59 7.65 -4.88 8.92
C SER A 59 8.35 -3.57 8.52
N ARG A 60 7.59 -2.54 8.14
CA ARG A 60 8.18 -1.23 7.82
C ARG A 60 8.91 -0.60 9.02
N LEU A 61 8.35 -0.67 10.24
CA LEU A 61 9.04 -0.20 11.44
C LEU A 61 10.26 -1.05 11.75
N THR A 62 10.15 -2.36 11.65
CA THR A 62 11.24 -3.31 11.92
C THR A 62 12.43 -3.05 11.01
N ASP A 63 12.18 -2.84 9.73
CA ASP A 63 13.22 -2.75 8.71
C ASP A 63 13.81 -1.35 8.57
N HIS A 64 13.04 -0.30 8.88
CA HIS A 64 13.39 1.07 8.51
C HIS A 64 13.39 2.08 9.64
N TYR A 65 12.67 1.85 10.76
CA TYR A 65 12.62 2.84 11.83
C TYR A 65 13.82 2.70 12.77
N PRO A 66 14.67 3.75 12.91
CA PRO A 66 15.85 3.69 13.75
C PRO A 66 15.49 3.48 15.23
N GLY A 67 16.07 2.46 15.83
CA GLY A 67 15.90 2.19 17.25
C GLY A 67 14.67 1.34 17.61
N TYR A 68 13.91 0.82 16.62
CA TYR A 68 12.93 -0.21 16.87
C TYR A 68 13.63 -1.58 17.03
N GLU A 69 13.26 -2.31 18.06
CA GLU A 69 13.73 -3.67 18.34
C GLU A 69 12.51 -4.59 18.45
N GLU A 70 12.41 -5.59 17.58
CA GLU A 70 11.40 -6.64 17.73
C GLU A 70 11.74 -7.54 18.92
N VAL A 71 10.76 -7.76 19.81
CA VAL A 71 10.89 -8.66 20.99
C VAL A 71 10.24 -10.00 20.71
N ASP A 72 9.02 -9.98 20.17
CA ASP A 72 8.28 -11.15 19.73
C ASP A 72 7.23 -10.75 18.66
N ALA A 73 6.39 -11.68 18.24
CA ALA A 73 5.39 -11.46 17.18
C ALA A 73 4.44 -10.29 17.45
N THR A 74 4.20 -9.94 18.72
CA THR A 74 3.22 -8.92 19.11
C THR A 74 3.81 -7.75 19.89
N THR A 75 5.10 -7.80 20.21
CA THR A 75 5.76 -6.78 21.00
C THR A 75 7.11 -6.36 20.43
N GLY A 76 7.42 -5.09 20.60
CA GLY A 76 8.71 -4.50 20.28
C GLY A 76 9.11 -3.47 21.33
N LYS A 77 10.21 -2.76 21.07
CA LYS A 77 10.68 -1.67 21.91
C LYS A 77 11.19 -0.51 21.05
N ILE A 78 10.99 0.70 21.56
CA ILE A 78 11.64 1.91 21.11
C ILE A 78 12.20 2.59 22.36
N GLY A 79 13.52 2.52 22.56
CA GLY A 79 14.14 2.92 23.83
C GLY A 79 13.56 2.17 25.02
N ASP A 80 13.02 2.90 26.00
CA ASP A 80 12.40 2.32 27.21
C ASP A 80 10.89 2.05 27.06
N VAL A 81 10.31 2.38 25.91
CA VAL A 81 8.88 2.21 25.64
C VAL A 81 8.61 0.84 25.01
N THR A 82 7.68 0.08 25.56
CA THR A 82 7.21 -1.18 24.99
C THR A 82 6.18 -0.91 23.90
N VAL A 83 6.44 -1.34 22.66
CA VAL A 83 5.48 -1.27 21.56
C VAL A 83 4.63 -2.54 21.56
N LYS A 84 3.31 -2.37 21.53
CA LYS A 84 2.34 -3.47 21.41
C LYS A 84 1.62 -3.40 20.07
N TRP A 85 1.66 -4.48 19.34
CA TRP A 85 0.96 -4.65 18.07
C TRP A 85 -0.40 -5.30 18.28
N ASN A 86 -1.45 -4.55 18.01
CA ASN A 86 -2.85 -5.00 18.06
C ASN A 86 -3.32 -5.24 16.62
N ILE A 87 -2.98 -6.42 16.09
CA ILE A 87 -3.28 -6.79 14.70
C ILE A 87 -4.58 -7.57 14.65
N THR A 88 -5.57 -7.04 13.94
CA THR A 88 -6.87 -7.69 13.71
C THR A 88 -7.13 -7.74 12.21
N PRO A 89 -7.26 -8.91 11.58
CA PRO A 89 -7.56 -9.00 10.15
C PRO A 89 -8.80 -8.22 9.74
N SER A 90 -8.85 -7.76 8.48
CA SER A 90 -9.97 -6.95 7.96
C SER A 90 -11.20 -7.77 7.58
N ASP A 91 -11.14 -9.11 7.61
CA ASP A 91 -12.25 -9.98 7.25
C ASP A 91 -13.53 -9.57 7.98
N ASP A 92 -14.64 -9.47 7.27
CA ASP A 92 -15.93 -9.05 7.81
C ASP A 92 -15.90 -7.75 8.62
N ASN A 93 -15.03 -6.81 8.25
CA ASN A 93 -14.80 -5.54 8.96
C ASN A 93 -14.33 -5.72 10.42
N ALA A 94 -13.72 -6.86 10.76
CA ALA A 94 -13.32 -7.17 12.14
C ALA A 94 -12.34 -6.14 12.70
N TYR A 95 -11.37 -5.68 11.90
CA TYR A 95 -10.45 -4.61 12.31
C TYR A 95 -11.20 -3.34 12.69
N GLN A 96 -12.06 -2.84 11.82
CA GLN A 96 -12.82 -1.61 12.05
C GLN A 96 -13.73 -1.75 13.27
N ASN A 97 -14.41 -2.88 13.42
CA ASN A 97 -15.27 -3.14 14.58
C ASN A 97 -14.47 -3.15 15.90
N ASN A 98 -13.26 -3.73 15.91
CA ASN A 98 -12.37 -3.73 17.08
C ASN A 98 -11.86 -2.32 17.38
N LEU A 99 -11.42 -1.59 16.36
CA LEU A 99 -10.93 -0.21 16.49
C LEU A 99 -12.04 0.72 17.04
N ASP A 100 -13.26 0.65 16.47
CA ASP A 100 -14.42 1.41 16.93
C ASP A 100 -14.70 1.16 18.42
N ALA A 101 -14.78 -0.12 18.81
CA ALA A 101 -15.06 -0.50 20.20
C ALA A 101 -13.98 -0.03 21.18
N THR A 102 -12.74 0.10 20.73
CA THR A 102 -11.61 0.51 21.57
C THR A 102 -11.51 2.04 21.65
N LEU A 103 -11.67 2.74 20.52
CA LEU A 103 -11.68 4.22 20.47
C LEU A 103 -12.80 4.80 21.37
N LEU A 104 -13.97 4.16 21.45
CA LEU A 104 -15.06 4.56 22.36
C LEU A 104 -14.67 4.52 23.84
N LYS A 105 -13.63 3.79 24.22
CA LYS A 105 -13.11 3.68 25.59
C LYS A 105 -11.88 4.53 25.85
N GLN A 106 -11.35 5.19 24.83
CA GLN A 106 -10.06 5.89 24.85
C GLN A 106 -9.93 6.88 26.00
N GLU A 107 -10.97 7.70 26.25
CA GLU A 107 -10.95 8.71 27.31
C GLU A 107 -10.83 8.08 28.72
N SER A 108 -11.46 6.92 28.93
CA SER A 108 -11.50 6.24 30.24
C SER A 108 -10.43 5.17 30.41
N ALA A 109 -9.65 4.88 29.38
CA ALA A 109 -8.58 3.89 29.42
C ALA A 109 -7.45 4.32 30.37
N ALA A 110 -6.81 3.35 31.04
CA ALA A 110 -5.56 3.60 31.74
C ALA A 110 -4.46 3.98 30.74
N ALA A 111 -3.43 4.69 31.17
CA ALA A 111 -2.35 5.17 30.31
C ALA A 111 -1.80 4.06 29.39
N ASP A 112 -1.36 2.93 29.96
CA ASP A 112 -0.78 1.81 29.19
C ASP A 112 -1.79 1.02 28.33
N ASP A 113 -3.08 1.33 28.40
CA ASP A 113 -4.15 0.68 27.63
C ASP A 113 -4.74 1.61 26.55
N LYS A 114 -4.28 2.86 26.46
CA LYS A 114 -4.70 3.79 25.43
C LYS A 114 -4.18 3.36 24.05
N ILE A 115 -4.97 3.65 23.02
CA ILE A 115 -4.47 3.64 21.65
C ILE A 115 -3.57 4.85 21.46
N ASP A 116 -2.37 4.67 20.95
CA ASP A 116 -1.47 5.76 20.61
C ASP A 116 -1.52 6.07 19.13
N LEU A 117 -1.42 5.01 18.33
CA LEU A 117 -1.39 5.08 16.89
C LEU A 117 -2.30 4.02 16.30
N PHE A 118 -3.08 4.37 15.30
CA PHE A 118 -3.85 3.41 14.52
C PHE A 118 -3.75 3.69 13.04
N LEU A 119 -3.93 2.65 12.25
CA LEU A 119 -3.84 2.73 10.81
C LEU A 119 -5.23 2.72 10.20
N VAL A 120 -5.39 3.47 9.11
CA VAL A 120 -6.58 3.46 8.27
C VAL A 120 -6.21 3.25 6.81
N GLU A 121 -7.06 2.53 6.11
CA GLU A 121 -6.95 2.31 4.67
C GLU A 121 -7.82 3.34 3.94
N ALA A 122 -7.48 3.64 2.67
CA ALA A 122 -8.12 4.69 1.88
C ALA A 122 -9.64 4.58 1.83
N ASP A 123 -10.19 3.36 1.71
CA ASP A 123 -11.62 3.15 1.52
C ASP A 123 -12.47 3.61 2.71
N TYR A 124 -11.92 3.55 3.93
CA TYR A 124 -12.63 3.93 5.15
C TYR A 124 -11.96 5.04 5.99
N ALA A 125 -10.90 5.67 5.46
CA ALA A 125 -10.18 6.72 6.18
C ALA A 125 -11.09 7.85 6.67
N LEU A 126 -12.01 8.32 5.82
CA LEU A 126 -12.93 9.41 6.15
C LEU A 126 -13.87 9.09 7.33
N LYS A 127 -14.21 7.81 7.54
CA LYS A 127 -14.97 7.37 8.72
C LYS A 127 -14.28 7.76 10.02
N TYR A 128 -12.95 7.66 10.09
CA TYR A 128 -12.17 7.91 11.31
C TYR A 128 -11.70 9.35 11.42
N VAL A 129 -11.22 9.94 10.32
CA VAL A 129 -10.69 11.31 10.37
C VAL A 129 -11.80 12.34 10.61
N ASP A 130 -13.03 12.06 10.20
CA ASP A 130 -14.18 12.93 10.44
C ASP A 130 -14.79 12.78 11.87
N THR A 131 -13.94 12.34 12.82
CA THR A 131 -14.29 12.16 14.23
C THR A 131 -13.33 12.88 15.16
N ASP A 132 -13.74 13.05 16.42
CA ASP A 132 -12.88 13.59 17.47
C ASP A 132 -11.88 12.57 18.04
N TYR A 133 -11.96 11.31 17.62
CA TYR A 133 -11.03 10.26 18.05
C TYR A 133 -9.67 10.33 17.36
N THR A 134 -9.60 10.98 16.20
CA THR A 134 -8.38 11.13 15.42
C THR A 134 -7.80 12.53 15.65
N MET A 135 -6.54 12.56 16.08
CA MET A 135 -5.83 13.80 16.41
C MET A 135 -5.48 14.59 15.15
N PRO A 136 -5.71 15.92 15.12
CA PRO A 136 -5.13 16.78 14.11
C PRO A 136 -3.60 16.64 14.05
N ILE A 137 -3.05 16.52 12.86
CA ILE A 137 -1.58 16.42 12.66
C ILE A 137 -0.86 17.67 13.22
N ALA A 138 -1.49 18.83 13.13
CA ALA A 138 -0.96 20.07 13.71
C ALA A 138 -0.80 20.04 15.22
N ASP A 139 -1.66 19.30 15.94
CA ASP A 139 -1.61 19.14 17.41
C ASP A 139 -0.40 18.29 17.84
N LEU A 140 0.14 17.46 16.94
CA LEU A 140 1.41 16.76 17.11
C LEU A 140 2.61 17.71 16.86
N GLY A 141 2.38 18.97 16.44
CA GLY A 141 3.40 19.91 16.05
C GLY A 141 4.10 19.55 14.73
N ILE A 142 3.39 18.84 13.84
CA ILE A 142 3.80 18.59 12.46
C ILE A 142 3.19 19.68 11.58
N THR A 143 4.00 20.32 10.77
CA THR A 143 3.61 21.49 9.98
C THR A 143 3.43 21.16 8.49
N ASP A 144 2.78 22.04 7.76
CA ASP A 144 2.68 21.90 6.29
C ASP A 144 4.05 21.90 5.61
N ALA A 145 5.05 22.57 6.22
CA ALA A 145 6.42 22.57 5.70
C ALA A 145 7.08 21.19 5.82
N ASP A 146 6.80 20.45 6.90
CA ASP A 146 7.29 19.09 7.09
C ASP A 146 6.72 18.13 6.04
N LEU A 147 5.50 18.39 5.59
CA LEU A 147 4.76 17.57 4.63
C LEU A 147 4.78 18.12 3.19
N ALA A 148 5.65 19.10 2.89
CA ALA A 148 5.67 19.78 1.59
C ALA A 148 6.04 18.85 0.41
N ASN A 149 6.79 17.79 0.67
CA ASN A 149 7.25 16.83 -0.34
C ASN A 149 6.23 15.72 -0.64
N GLN A 150 5.10 15.67 0.08
CA GLN A 150 4.08 14.66 -0.12
C GLN A 150 3.14 15.01 -1.28
N TYR A 151 2.54 13.98 -1.88
CA TYR A 151 1.51 14.14 -2.89
C TYR A 151 0.21 14.65 -2.27
N GLN A 152 -0.44 15.61 -2.93
CA GLN A 152 -1.62 16.27 -2.37
C GLN A 152 -2.78 15.30 -2.13
N TYR A 153 -3.06 14.40 -3.07
CA TYR A 153 -4.17 13.45 -2.94
C TYR A 153 -4.06 12.58 -1.67
N THR A 154 -2.85 12.25 -1.21
CA THR A 154 -2.67 11.48 0.03
C THR A 154 -3.11 12.26 1.27
N LYS A 155 -3.04 13.60 1.23
CA LYS A 155 -3.55 14.48 2.27
C LYS A 155 -5.07 14.61 2.18
N ASP A 156 -5.62 14.68 0.96
CA ASP A 156 -7.05 14.85 0.73
C ASP A 156 -7.85 13.67 1.31
N ILE A 157 -7.33 12.45 1.22
CA ILE A 157 -7.95 11.22 1.78
C ILE A 157 -8.16 11.29 3.30
N VAL A 158 -7.27 11.97 4.02
CA VAL A 158 -7.28 12.05 5.50
C VAL A 158 -7.49 13.47 6.01
N THR A 159 -8.10 14.30 5.20
CA THR A 159 -8.57 15.63 5.60
C THR A 159 -10.06 15.56 5.93
N ASP A 160 -10.43 15.98 7.14
CA ASP A 160 -11.81 15.93 7.61
C ASP A 160 -12.73 16.95 6.89
N SER A 161 -14.03 16.90 7.16
CA SER A 161 -15.03 17.79 6.58
C SER A 161 -14.82 19.27 6.91
N ASN A 162 -13.99 19.58 7.93
CA ASN A 162 -13.62 20.95 8.31
C ASN A 162 -12.30 21.41 7.67
N GLY A 163 -11.67 20.59 6.85
CA GLY A 163 -10.38 20.87 6.21
C GLY A 163 -9.17 20.64 7.10
N VAL A 164 -9.31 19.83 8.16
CA VAL A 164 -8.22 19.52 9.10
C VAL A 164 -7.57 18.20 8.72
N LEU A 165 -6.24 18.22 8.51
CA LEU A 165 -5.45 17.02 8.23
C LEU A 165 -5.27 16.19 9.51
N LYS A 166 -5.61 14.90 9.45
CA LYS A 166 -5.63 13.99 10.60
C LYS A 166 -4.89 12.66 10.40
N GLY A 167 -4.14 12.53 9.31
CA GLY A 167 -3.32 11.35 9.05
C GLY A 167 -2.22 11.63 8.04
N VAL A 168 -1.25 10.75 7.96
CA VAL A 168 -0.12 10.83 7.02
C VAL A 168 0.24 9.44 6.52
N SER A 169 0.55 9.28 5.24
CA SER A 169 0.94 8.00 4.65
C SER A 169 2.40 7.99 4.22
N TRP A 170 3.05 6.82 4.33
CA TRP A 170 4.33 6.59 3.64
C TRP A 170 4.13 6.13 2.19
N GLN A 171 2.94 5.62 1.82
CA GLN A 171 2.64 5.06 0.51
C GLN A 171 1.91 6.06 -0.39
N GLY A 172 2.14 5.91 -1.70
CA GLY A 172 1.39 6.65 -2.72
C GLY A 172 0.31 5.83 -3.42
N CYS A 173 0.52 4.56 -3.69
CA CYS A 173 -0.42 3.60 -4.29
C CYS A 173 -1.05 3.97 -5.65
N PRO A 174 -0.37 4.69 -6.57
CA PRO A 174 -0.89 4.84 -7.93
C PRO A 174 -0.92 3.51 -8.64
N GLY A 175 -1.98 3.25 -9.40
CA GLY A 175 -2.18 2.00 -10.12
C GLY A 175 -1.71 2.06 -11.57
N VAL A 176 -1.32 0.89 -12.08
CA VAL A 176 -0.93 0.65 -13.47
C VAL A 176 -1.45 -0.73 -13.92
N LEU A 177 -1.29 -1.06 -15.19
CA LEU A 177 -1.58 -2.37 -15.74
C LEU A 177 -0.29 -3.21 -15.77
N PHE A 178 -0.33 -4.40 -15.14
CA PHE A 178 0.71 -5.42 -15.24
C PHE A 178 0.32 -6.46 -16.29
N TYR A 179 1.20 -6.76 -17.23
CA TYR A 179 0.95 -7.71 -18.28
C TYR A 179 1.97 -8.86 -18.29
N ASN A 180 1.50 -10.04 -18.66
CA ASN A 180 2.31 -11.22 -18.89
C ASN A 180 3.15 -11.05 -20.15
N ARG A 181 4.49 -10.96 -20.01
CA ARG A 181 5.42 -10.72 -21.12
C ARG A 181 5.40 -11.84 -22.17
N ASP A 182 5.27 -13.09 -21.75
CA ASP A 182 5.23 -14.22 -22.68
C ASP A 182 3.93 -14.18 -23.49
N ALA A 183 2.79 -13.88 -22.89
CA ALA A 183 1.54 -13.68 -23.58
C ALA A 183 1.61 -12.51 -24.57
N ALA A 184 2.22 -11.39 -24.17
CA ALA A 184 2.42 -10.23 -25.04
C ALA A 184 3.29 -10.57 -26.25
N LYS A 185 4.41 -11.26 -26.05
CA LYS A 185 5.28 -11.73 -27.16
C LYS A 185 4.57 -12.68 -28.11
N GLU A 186 3.85 -13.66 -27.54
CA GLU A 186 3.14 -14.68 -28.31
C GLU A 186 2.03 -14.07 -29.16
N VAL A 187 1.24 -13.16 -28.59
CA VAL A 187 -0.02 -12.70 -29.20
C VAL A 187 0.15 -11.34 -29.88
N LEU A 188 0.87 -10.40 -29.27
CA LEU A 188 1.05 -9.03 -29.79
C LEU A 188 2.38 -8.88 -30.58
N GLY A 189 3.28 -9.85 -30.46
CA GLY A 189 4.59 -9.83 -31.11
C GLY A 189 5.63 -8.94 -30.41
N THR A 190 5.32 -8.42 -29.23
CA THR A 190 6.19 -7.55 -28.44
C THR A 190 5.92 -7.70 -26.96
N ASP A 191 6.94 -7.49 -26.11
CA ASP A 191 6.80 -7.33 -24.67
C ASP A 191 7.39 -5.99 -24.18
N ASP A 192 7.69 -5.10 -25.11
CA ASP A 192 8.12 -3.74 -24.80
C ASP A 192 6.95 -2.94 -24.18
N PRO A 193 7.13 -2.31 -23.00
CA PRO A 193 6.04 -1.61 -22.32
C PRO A 193 5.37 -0.51 -23.13
N ASP A 194 6.15 0.27 -23.90
CA ASP A 194 5.61 1.38 -24.70
C ASP A 194 4.83 0.86 -25.92
N GLU A 195 5.24 -0.28 -26.47
CA GLU A 195 4.50 -0.92 -27.56
C GLU A 195 3.24 -1.62 -27.04
N VAL A 196 3.30 -2.32 -25.89
CA VAL A 196 2.13 -2.95 -25.27
C VAL A 196 1.07 -1.90 -24.88
N GLN A 197 1.49 -0.71 -24.41
CA GLN A 197 0.57 0.39 -24.11
C GLN A 197 -0.38 0.73 -25.27
N LYS A 198 0.04 0.58 -26.50
CA LYS A 198 -0.81 0.88 -27.67
C LYS A 198 -2.02 -0.06 -27.82
N TYR A 199 -1.95 -1.24 -27.22
CA TYR A 199 -3.01 -2.24 -27.22
C TYR A 199 -3.96 -2.11 -26.03
N VAL A 200 -3.64 -1.25 -25.04
CA VAL A 200 -4.42 -1.07 -23.80
C VAL A 200 -4.53 0.41 -23.42
N SER A 201 -4.41 1.32 -24.40
CA SER A 201 -4.35 2.77 -24.16
C SER A 201 -5.69 3.42 -23.76
N ASP A 202 -6.77 2.76 -24.03
CA ASP A 202 -8.13 3.11 -23.68
C ASP A 202 -9.01 1.84 -23.62
N TRP A 203 -10.27 1.97 -23.18
CA TRP A 203 -11.13 0.82 -23.00
C TRP A 203 -11.54 0.15 -24.32
N ASP A 204 -11.60 0.89 -25.43
CA ASP A 204 -11.94 0.33 -26.74
C ASP A 204 -10.77 -0.57 -27.22
N THR A 205 -9.54 -0.07 -27.18
CA THR A 205 -8.34 -0.88 -27.54
C THR A 205 -8.10 -2.02 -26.56
N PHE A 206 -8.44 -1.85 -25.29
CA PHE A 206 -8.38 -2.90 -24.28
C PHE A 206 -9.34 -4.06 -24.64
N ASN A 207 -10.57 -3.75 -25.01
CA ASN A 207 -11.57 -4.75 -25.39
C ASN A 207 -11.20 -5.45 -26.71
N ASP A 208 -10.68 -4.73 -27.73
CA ASP A 208 -10.18 -5.32 -28.98
C ASP A 208 -9.00 -6.28 -28.68
N THR A 209 -8.15 -5.93 -27.72
CA THR A 209 -7.04 -6.79 -27.29
C THR A 209 -7.55 -8.03 -26.54
N ALA A 210 -8.64 -7.91 -25.78
CA ALA A 210 -9.26 -9.04 -25.08
C ALA A 210 -9.72 -10.13 -26.07
N GLU A 211 -10.35 -9.73 -27.18
CA GLU A 211 -10.75 -10.66 -28.24
C GLU A 211 -9.52 -11.37 -28.85
N THR A 212 -8.44 -10.61 -29.08
CA THR A 212 -7.19 -11.14 -29.65
C THR A 212 -6.52 -12.13 -28.68
N MET A 213 -6.47 -11.80 -27.39
CA MET A 213 -5.94 -12.67 -26.33
C MET A 213 -6.72 -13.97 -26.21
N LYS A 214 -8.06 -13.88 -26.23
CA LYS A 214 -8.94 -15.06 -26.19
C LYS A 214 -8.72 -15.97 -27.37
N ALA A 215 -8.56 -15.44 -28.59
CA ALA A 215 -8.30 -16.24 -29.78
C ALA A 215 -7.01 -17.06 -29.65
N ALA A 216 -6.04 -16.58 -28.85
CA ALA A 216 -4.80 -17.28 -28.53
C ALA A 216 -4.89 -18.17 -27.25
N GLY A 217 -6.05 -18.22 -26.61
CA GLY A 217 -6.31 -19.06 -25.44
C GLY A 217 -5.98 -18.42 -24.10
N TYR A 218 -5.84 -17.09 -24.05
CA TYR A 218 -5.67 -16.31 -22.83
C TYR A 218 -6.99 -15.64 -22.41
N LYS A 219 -7.16 -15.44 -21.11
CA LYS A 219 -8.12 -14.47 -20.57
C LYS A 219 -7.47 -13.10 -20.56
N MET A 220 -8.23 -12.04 -20.80
CA MET A 220 -7.73 -10.66 -20.68
C MET A 220 -7.38 -10.33 -19.24
N THR A 221 -8.33 -10.57 -18.33
CA THR A 221 -8.16 -10.45 -16.88
C THR A 221 -8.60 -11.73 -16.17
N SER A 222 -8.17 -11.93 -14.93
CA SER A 222 -8.57 -13.08 -14.12
C SER A 222 -10.02 -12.96 -13.64
N SER A 223 -10.48 -11.72 -13.40
CA SER A 223 -11.84 -11.43 -12.97
C SER A 223 -12.31 -10.09 -13.52
N VAL A 224 -13.63 -9.93 -13.68
CA VAL A 224 -14.24 -8.62 -13.93
C VAL A 224 -13.89 -7.61 -12.83
N ASN A 225 -13.67 -8.08 -11.61
CA ASN A 225 -13.31 -7.24 -10.47
C ASN A 225 -11.92 -6.60 -10.59
N ASP A 226 -11.03 -7.14 -11.43
CA ASP A 226 -9.69 -6.57 -11.65
C ASP A 226 -9.73 -5.14 -12.19
N THR A 227 -10.78 -4.78 -12.93
CA THR A 227 -10.93 -3.46 -13.54
C THR A 227 -11.76 -2.48 -12.70
N TYR A 228 -12.47 -2.95 -11.67
CA TYR A 228 -13.40 -2.13 -10.91
C TYR A 228 -12.78 -0.84 -10.36
N ARG A 229 -11.60 -0.93 -9.74
CA ARG A 229 -10.92 0.24 -9.16
C ARG A 229 -10.59 1.31 -10.20
N VAL A 230 -10.29 0.92 -11.43
CA VAL A 230 -10.01 1.87 -12.49
C VAL A 230 -11.27 2.69 -12.81
N TYR A 231 -12.44 2.04 -12.90
CA TYR A 231 -13.71 2.73 -13.16
C TYR A 231 -14.19 3.54 -11.95
N SER A 232 -14.14 2.97 -10.75
CA SER A 232 -14.63 3.62 -9.52
C SER A 232 -13.81 4.82 -9.10
N ASN A 233 -12.53 4.88 -9.45
CA ASN A 233 -11.69 6.05 -9.21
C ASN A 233 -11.90 7.18 -10.23
N ASN A 234 -12.55 6.91 -11.35
CA ASN A 234 -12.77 7.88 -12.42
C ASN A 234 -14.25 8.30 -12.54
N VAL A 235 -14.93 8.40 -11.40
CA VAL A 235 -16.32 8.86 -11.31
C VAL A 235 -16.42 10.37 -11.36
N THR A 236 -17.55 10.87 -11.87
CA THR A 236 -17.84 12.30 -11.99
C THR A 236 -18.81 12.82 -10.93
N SER A 237 -19.34 11.93 -10.09
CA SER A 237 -20.29 12.22 -9.02
C SER A 237 -20.05 11.33 -7.82
N LYS A 238 -20.51 11.75 -6.65
CA LYS A 238 -20.40 10.97 -5.40
C LYS A 238 -21.46 9.86 -5.35
N TRP A 239 -21.16 8.80 -4.60
CA TRP A 239 -22.14 7.74 -4.29
C TRP A 239 -23.40 8.25 -3.59
N VAL A 240 -23.28 9.29 -2.78
CA VAL A 240 -24.41 9.90 -2.08
C VAL A 240 -24.45 11.40 -2.35
N GLU A 241 -25.55 11.86 -2.96
CA GLU A 241 -25.83 13.27 -3.22
C GLU A 241 -27.22 13.61 -2.69
N ASP A 242 -27.34 14.69 -1.92
CA ASP A 242 -28.60 15.16 -1.29
C ASP A 242 -29.35 14.05 -0.52
N GLY A 243 -28.59 13.16 0.16
CA GLY A 243 -29.13 12.04 0.95
C GLY A 243 -29.72 10.90 0.11
N LYS A 244 -29.38 10.82 -1.17
CA LYS A 244 -29.81 9.74 -2.08
C LYS A 244 -28.60 9.03 -2.68
N ILE A 245 -28.73 7.71 -2.85
CA ILE A 245 -27.74 6.92 -3.57
C ILE A 245 -27.76 7.34 -5.04
N ASN A 246 -26.58 7.61 -5.57
CA ASN A 246 -26.35 7.96 -6.95
C ASN A 246 -25.30 7.01 -7.52
N ILE A 247 -25.64 6.26 -8.55
CA ILE A 247 -24.73 5.36 -9.24
C ILE A 247 -24.18 6.12 -10.46
N ASP A 248 -22.90 6.44 -10.43
CA ASP A 248 -22.21 7.16 -11.50
C ASP A 248 -22.26 6.38 -12.83
N ASP A 249 -22.34 7.11 -13.94
CA ASP A 249 -22.38 6.50 -15.28
C ASP A 249 -21.11 5.66 -15.55
N ASN A 250 -19.96 5.99 -14.96
CA ASN A 250 -18.74 5.23 -15.13
C ASN A 250 -18.79 3.88 -14.39
N ILE A 251 -19.46 3.82 -13.24
CA ILE A 251 -19.76 2.55 -12.55
C ILE A 251 -20.67 1.68 -13.42
N MET A 252 -21.73 2.27 -14.01
CA MET A 252 -22.62 1.54 -14.92
C MET A 252 -21.92 1.10 -16.21
N LYS A 253 -20.93 1.88 -16.67
CA LYS A 253 -20.07 1.46 -17.79
C LYS A 253 -19.25 0.23 -17.42
N TRP A 254 -18.67 0.17 -16.20
CA TRP A 254 -17.99 -1.03 -15.73
C TRP A 254 -18.89 -2.27 -15.76
N VAL A 255 -20.15 -2.14 -15.32
CA VAL A 255 -21.13 -3.26 -15.39
C VAL A 255 -21.33 -3.74 -16.83
N SER A 256 -21.50 -2.79 -17.77
CA SER A 256 -21.69 -3.11 -19.19
C SER A 256 -20.47 -3.79 -19.80
N ASP A 257 -19.30 -3.18 -19.64
CA ASP A 257 -18.04 -3.67 -20.21
C ASP A 257 -17.66 -5.05 -19.59
N SER A 258 -17.83 -5.20 -18.28
CA SER A 258 -17.58 -6.46 -17.57
C SER A 258 -18.48 -7.59 -18.06
N LYS A 259 -19.77 -7.26 -18.30
CA LYS A 259 -20.73 -8.24 -18.84
C LYS A 259 -20.33 -8.65 -20.26
N GLU A 260 -19.93 -7.72 -21.11
CA GLU A 260 -19.50 -8.02 -22.48
C GLU A 260 -18.25 -8.92 -22.49
N LEU A 261 -17.22 -8.61 -21.70
CA LEU A 261 -16.01 -9.43 -21.57
C LEU A 261 -16.34 -10.84 -21.02
N TYR A 262 -17.20 -10.93 -20.03
CA TYR A 262 -17.60 -12.20 -19.45
C TYR A 262 -18.42 -13.06 -20.45
N ASP A 263 -19.42 -12.48 -21.09
CA ASP A 263 -20.26 -13.19 -22.10
C ASP A 263 -19.41 -13.64 -23.30
N ALA A 264 -18.39 -12.85 -23.66
CA ALA A 264 -17.41 -13.23 -24.68
C ALA A 264 -16.43 -14.32 -24.18
N GLY A 265 -16.36 -14.60 -22.89
CA GLY A 265 -15.44 -15.57 -22.30
C GLY A 265 -13.98 -15.07 -22.22
N GLU A 266 -13.79 -13.76 -22.12
CA GLU A 266 -12.51 -13.07 -22.08
C GLU A 266 -12.03 -12.79 -20.66
N THR A 267 -12.89 -12.98 -19.68
CA THR A 267 -12.64 -12.87 -18.25
C THR A 267 -13.53 -13.84 -17.47
N GLU A 268 -13.36 -13.87 -16.15
CA GLU A 268 -14.17 -14.66 -15.21
C GLU A 268 -14.81 -13.75 -14.14
N THR A 269 -15.53 -14.36 -13.19
CA THR A 269 -16.15 -13.67 -12.03
C THR A 269 -15.54 -14.17 -10.72
N TYR A 270 -14.25 -14.47 -10.72
CA TYR A 270 -13.57 -14.95 -9.52
C TYR A 270 -13.52 -13.85 -8.46
N GLU A 271 -13.64 -14.25 -7.21
CA GLU A 271 -13.43 -13.37 -6.08
C GLU A 271 -11.95 -12.94 -6.03
N LEU A 272 -11.70 -11.65 -5.87
CA LEU A 272 -10.35 -11.13 -5.66
C LEU A 272 -9.70 -11.81 -4.45
N TRP A 273 -8.42 -12.12 -4.56
CA TRP A 273 -7.63 -12.85 -3.56
C TRP A 273 -7.99 -14.34 -3.39
N GLY A 274 -9.04 -14.82 -4.08
CA GLY A 274 -9.42 -16.22 -4.09
C GLY A 274 -8.42 -17.09 -4.85
N ASP A 275 -8.44 -18.40 -4.59
CA ASP A 275 -7.50 -19.35 -5.19
C ASP A 275 -7.63 -19.44 -6.71
N ASP A 276 -8.86 -19.32 -7.25
CA ASP A 276 -9.07 -19.34 -8.71
C ASP A 276 -8.54 -18.09 -9.38
N TRP A 277 -8.70 -16.92 -8.76
CA TRP A 277 -8.15 -15.66 -9.23
C TRP A 277 -6.61 -15.69 -9.26
N LYS A 278 -5.98 -16.25 -8.22
CA LYS A 278 -4.51 -16.37 -8.09
C LYS A 278 -3.88 -17.30 -9.13
N LYS A 279 -4.62 -18.20 -9.75
CA LYS A 279 -4.09 -19.08 -10.81
C LYS A 279 -3.48 -18.31 -11.97
N GLY A 280 -3.94 -17.10 -12.25
CA GLY A 280 -3.39 -16.24 -13.29
C GLY A 280 -1.97 -15.73 -13.03
N PHE A 281 -1.45 -15.86 -11.80
CA PHE A 281 -0.05 -15.55 -11.50
C PHE A 281 0.93 -16.65 -11.93
N TYR A 282 0.40 -17.76 -12.45
CA TYR A 282 1.17 -18.89 -12.96
C TYR A 282 0.92 -19.08 -14.46
N PRO A 283 1.93 -19.59 -15.24
CA PRO A 283 1.82 -19.72 -16.70
C PRO A 283 0.60 -20.51 -17.17
N GLU A 284 0.20 -21.54 -16.42
CA GLU A 284 -0.96 -22.39 -16.74
C GLU A 284 -2.30 -21.69 -16.58
N GLY A 285 -2.37 -20.60 -15.79
CA GLY A 285 -3.59 -19.81 -15.61
C GLY A 285 -4.00 -19.02 -16.84
N LYS A 286 -3.05 -18.78 -17.78
CA LYS A 286 -3.33 -18.14 -19.06
C LYS A 286 -4.09 -16.80 -18.92
N VAL A 287 -3.65 -15.93 -18.03
CA VAL A 287 -4.17 -14.56 -17.85
C VAL A 287 -3.17 -13.57 -18.42
N PHE A 288 -3.68 -12.59 -19.19
CA PHE A 288 -2.84 -11.57 -19.81
C PHE A 288 -2.45 -10.47 -18.84
N CYS A 289 -3.42 -9.87 -18.13
CA CYS A 289 -3.11 -8.71 -17.30
C CYS A 289 -3.87 -8.64 -15.98
N TYR A 290 -3.31 -7.85 -15.07
CA TYR A 290 -3.87 -7.42 -13.80
C TYR A 290 -3.70 -5.92 -13.64
N PHE A 291 -4.49 -5.30 -12.78
CA PHE A 291 -4.38 -3.90 -12.39
C PHE A 291 -3.96 -3.80 -10.93
N GLY A 292 -3.00 -2.96 -10.62
CA GLY A 292 -2.55 -2.78 -9.25
C GLY A 292 -1.52 -1.67 -9.08
N PRO A 293 -1.28 -1.23 -7.84
CA PRO A 293 -0.19 -0.33 -7.49
C PRO A 293 1.12 -1.08 -7.22
N ALA A 294 2.15 -0.35 -6.76
CA ALA A 294 3.47 -0.94 -6.51
C ALA A 294 3.45 -2.10 -5.51
N TRP A 295 2.72 -1.95 -4.38
CA TRP A 295 2.61 -3.02 -3.38
C TRP A 295 2.01 -4.32 -3.94
N PHE A 296 1.22 -4.25 -5.02
CA PHE A 296 0.61 -5.42 -5.64
C PHE A 296 1.66 -6.40 -6.19
N VAL A 297 2.80 -5.88 -6.66
CA VAL A 297 3.87 -6.67 -7.27
C VAL A 297 4.42 -7.72 -6.30
N ASN A 298 4.82 -7.33 -5.11
CA ASN A 298 5.41 -8.25 -4.14
C ASN A 298 4.37 -8.94 -3.26
N PHE A 299 3.28 -8.25 -2.94
CA PHE A 299 2.26 -8.76 -2.03
C PHE A 299 1.32 -9.78 -2.70
N SER A 300 1.00 -9.61 -4.00
CA SER A 300 -0.08 -10.38 -4.65
C SER A 300 0.39 -11.30 -5.75
N MET A 301 1.43 -10.93 -6.50
CA MET A 301 1.80 -11.60 -7.76
C MET A 301 2.70 -12.83 -7.56
N ALA A 302 2.70 -13.43 -6.38
CA ALA A 302 3.50 -14.62 -6.03
C ALA A 302 4.99 -14.48 -6.36
N ALA A 303 5.55 -13.27 -6.16
CA ALA A 303 6.90 -12.90 -6.58
C ALA A 303 8.03 -13.77 -6.00
N ASP A 304 7.82 -14.36 -4.83
CA ASP A 304 8.72 -15.24 -4.10
C ASP A 304 8.47 -16.74 -4.32
N THR A 305 7.42 -17.09 -5.09
CA THR A 305 6.99 -18.48 -5.29
C THR A 305 7.59 -19.05 -6.59
N GLU A 306 8.45 -20.06 -6.45
CA GLU A 306 9.05 -20.74 -7.60
C GLU A 306 7.97 -21.31 -8.55
N GLY A 307 8.15 -21.04 -9.84
CA GLY A 307 7.22 -21.45 -10.89
C GLY A 307 6.17 -20.39 -11.23
N SER A 308 6.02 -19.33 -10.43
CA SER A 308 5.18 -18.20 -10.81
C SER A 308 5.80 -17.35 -11.92
N ILE A 309 4.97 -16.59 -12.61
CA ILE A 309 5.41 -15.63 -13.64
C ILE A 309 6.31 -14.57 -12.97
N GLY A 310 5.91 -14.05 -11.80
CA GLY A 310 6.64 -13.01 -11.06
C GLY A 310 8.03 -13.46 -10.60
N TYR A 311 8.15 -14.68 -10.09
CA TYR A 311 9.45 -15.25 -9.64
C TYR A 311 10.49 -15.24 -10.76
N ASN A 312 10.06 -15.45 -12.00
CA ASN A 312 10.90 -15.50 -13.18
C ASN A 312 11.06 -14.13 -13.90
N GLY A 313 10.50 -13.05 -13.34
CA GLY A 313 10.54 -11.73 -13.98
C GLY A 313 9.68 -11.63 -15.24
N GLY A 314 8.61 -12.40 -15.30
CA GLY A 314 7.76 -12.53 -16.50
C GLY A 314 6.66 -11.48 -16.61
N TRP A 315 6.55 -10.54 -15.68
CA TRP A 315 5.61 -9.43 -15.79
C TRP A 315 6.27 -8.18 -16.38
N GLY A 316 5.47 -7.36 -17.06
CA GLY A 316 5.80 -5.99 -17.43
C GLY A 316 4.74 -5.05 -16.91
N ALA A 317 5.03 -3.76 -16.83
CA ALA A 317 4.10 -2.73 -16.42
C ALA A 317 3.93 -1.67 -17.52
N THR A 318 2.69 -1.20 -17.69
CA THR A 318 2.33 -0.13 -18.62
C THR A 318 1.18 0.71 -18.02
N PRO A 319 0.99 1.99 -18.39
CA PRO A 319 -0.04 2.83 -17.78
C PRO A 319 -1.46 2.24 -17.81
N GLY A 320 -1.80 1.49 -18.87
CA GLY A 320 -3.16 0.99 -19.09
C GLY A 320 -4.12 2.07 -19.59
N PRO A 321 -5.44 1.81 -19.57
CA PRO A 321 -6.45 2.68 -20.17
C PRO A 321 -6.71 3.97 -19.39
N GLN A 322 -6.58 3.94 -18.06
CA GLN A 322 -6.80 5.08 -17.18
C GLN A 322 -5.94 4.99 -15.93
N GLY A 323 -5.58 6.14 -15.36
CA GLY A 323 -4.94 6.22 -14.04
C GLY A 323 -5.94 5.93 -12.92
N PHE A 324 -5.45 5.34 -11.84
CA PHE A 324 -6.23 5.05 -10.64
C PHE A 324 -5.29 4.93 -9.43
N TYR A 325 -5.86 4.84 -8.25
CA TYR A 325 -5.13 4.42 -7.05
C TYR A 325 -5.86 3.25 -6.38
N TRP A 326 -5.16 2.46 -5.62
CA TRP A 326 -5.77 1.37 -4.87
C TRP A 326 -5.08 1.17 -3.53
N GLY A 327 -5.90 1.21 -2.46
CA GLY A 327 -5.41 0.98 -1.11
C GLY A 327 -4.50 2.09 -0.61
N GLY A 328 -3.59 1.69 0.24
CA GLY A 328 -2.68 2.57 0.97
C GLY A 328 -3.03 2.65 2.44
N THR A 329 -2.02 2.94 3.22
CA THR A 329 -2.10 2.95 4.68
C THR A 329 -1.73 4.32 5.21
N TRP A 330 -2.62 4.90 6.01
CA TRP A 330 -2.39 6.15 6.72
C TRP A 330 -2.18 5.91 8.20
N ILE A 331 -1.23 6.64 8.75
CA ILE A 331 -0.88 6.66 10.16
C ILE A 331 -1.66 7.79 10.83
N CYS A 332 -2.48 7.43 11.82
CA CYS A 332 -3.28 8.37 12.61
C CYS A 332 -2.88 8.31 14.07
N GLY A 333 -2.71 9.46 14.71
CA GLY A 333 -2.59 9.56 16.15
C GLY A 333 -3.98 9.53 16.84
N ALA A 334 -4.10 8.77 17.90
CA ALA A 334 -5.35 8.75 18.66
C ALA A 334 -5.46 9.94 19.62
N THR A 335 -6.60 10.61 19.62
CA THR A 335 -6.87 11.69 20.60
C THR A 335 -6.77 11.14 22.02
N GLY A 336 -6.01 11.82 22.87
CA GLY A 336 -5.78 11.41 24.24
C GLY A 336 -4.69 10.35 24.43
N THR A 337 -3.85 10.12 23.39
CA THR A 337 -2.60 9.38 23.56
C THR A 337 -1.72 10.00 24.65
N ASP A 338 -1.02 9.19 25.39
CA ASP A 338 -0.03 9.65 26.37
C ASP A 338 1.43 9.51 25.84
N ASN A 339 1.58 9.26 24.52
CA ASN A 339 2.85 9.12 23.80
C ASN A 339 2.90 10.00 22.55
N ALA A 340 2.36 11.21 22.61
CA ALA A 340 2.24 12.09 21.44
C ALA A 340 3.58 12.40 20.74
N SER A 341 4.68 12.54 21.51
CA SER A 341 6.00 12.77 20.97
C SER A 341 6.50 11.58 20.13
N LEU A 342 6.22 10.35 20.57
CA LEU A 342 6.60 9.14 19.82
C LEU A 342 5.73 8.97 18.57
N VAL A 343 4.42 9.28 18.65
CA VAL A 343 3.53 9.33 17.47
C VAL A 343 4.10 10.28 16.42
N LYS A 344 4.48 11.50 16.83
CA LYS A 344 5.11 12.50 15.95
C LYS A 344 6.39 11.96 15.31
N ASP A 345 7.29 11.40 16.10
CA ASP A 345 8.60 10.93 15.61
C ASP A 345 8.45 9.80 14.59
N ILE A 346 7.55 8.83 14.86
CA ILE A 346 7.25 7.75 13.93
C ILE A 346 6.68 8.31 12.61
N ILE A 347 5.70 9.21 12.68
CA ILE A 347 5.12 9.82 11.48
C ILE A 347 6.22 10.53 10.67
N LEU A 348 7.01 11.42 11.28
CA LEU A 348 8.03 12.16 10.56
C LEU A 348 9.09 11.25 9.95
N LYS A 349 9.61 10.29 10.68
CA LYS A 349 10.64 9.38 10.17
C LYS A 349 10.12 8.49 9.05
N MET A 350 8.95 7.89 9.24
CA MET A 350 8.41 6.92 8.28
C MET A 350 7.81 7.58 7.03
N THR A 351 7.44 8.86 7.09
CA THR A 351 6.71 9.52 5.98
C THR A 351 7.39 10.72 5.37
N THR A 352 8.48 11.22 5.95
CA THR A 352 9.18 12.42 5.45
C THR A 352 10.69 12.26 5.30
N ASP A 353 11.32 11.30 5.99
CA ASP A 353 12.76 11.07 5.85
C ASP A 353 13.07 10.43 4.48
N GLU A 354 13.71 11.21 3.61
CA GLU A 354 14.00 10.80 2.23
C GLU A 354 14.89 9.54 2.16
N THR A 355 15.78 9.35 3.13
CA THR A 355 16.66 8.16 3.16
C THR A 355 15.87 6.91 3.49
N ILE A 356 15.01 6.98 4.50
CA ILE A 356 14.10 5.88 4.87
C ILE A 356 13.14 5.59 3.72
N MET A 357 12.55 6.62 3.11
CA MET A 357 11.62 6.47 2.01
C MET A 357 12.27 5.78 0.79
N LYS A 358 13.50 6.14 0.42
CA LYS A 358 14.25 5.47 -0.65
C LYS A 358 14.61 4.02 -0.30
N ASP A 359 14.93 3.73 0.97
CA ASP A 359 15.21 2.37 1.41
C ASP A 359 13.97 1.47 1.33
N ILE A 360 12.79 2.00 1.65
CA ILE A 360 11.49 1.32 1.44
C ILE A 360 11.29 0.98 -0.04
N VAL A 361 11.57 1.91 -0.97
CA VAL A 361 11.46 1.62 -2.42
C VAL A 361 12.34 0.45 -2.82
N VAL A 362 13.59 0.43 -2.34
CA VAL A 362 14.58 -0.59 -2.74
C VAL A 362 14.27 -1.96 -2.13
N LYS A 363 13.84 -2.00 -0.87
CA LYS A 363 13.62 -3.26 -0.15
C LYS A 363 12.25 -3.86 -0.41
N ASP A 364 11.26 -3.00 -0.56
CA ASP A 364 9.85 -3.42 -0.60
C ASP A 364 9.20 -3.25 -1.98
N ASP A 365 9.93 -2.76 -2.99
CA ASP A 365 9.41 -2.39 -4.32
C ASP A 365 8.17 -1.46 -4.25
N ASP A 366 8.08 -0.65 -3.19
CA ASP A 366 6.92 0.22 -2.94
C ASP A 366 7.06 1.58 -3.63
N PHE A 367 5.93 2.28 -3.82
CA PHE A 367 5.90 3.68 -4.25
C PHE A 367 5.61 4.55 -3.03
N VAL A 368 6.59 5.38 -2.65
CA VAL A 368 6.52 6.16 -1.41
C VAL A 368 5.98 7.57 -1.63
N ASN A 369 5.36 8.12 -0.59
CA ASN A 369 4.71 9.44 -0.58
C ASN A 369 5.74 10.57 -0.38
N ASN A 370 6.75 10.61 -1.25
CA ASN A 370 7.79 11.63 -1.23
C ASN A 370 8.23 11.93 -2.67
N LYS A 371 7.82 13.09 -3.20
CA LYS A 371 8.07 13.48 -4.60
C LYS A 371 9.56 13.48 -4.96
N PRO A 372 10.46 14.14 -4.20
CA PRO A 372 11.88 14.12 -4.50
C PRO A 372 12.49 12.71 -4.50
N ALA A 373 12.09 11.86 -3.56
CA ALA A 373 12.56 10.48 -3.52
C ALA A 373 12.10 9.71 -4.76
N MET A 374 10.84 9.84 -5.15
CA MET A 374 10.30 9.15 -6.32
C MET A 374 10.91 9.63 -7.63
N GLU A 375 11.08 10.94 -7.80
CA GLU A 375 11.76 11.52 -8.97
C GLU A 375 13.21 11.04 -9.08
N ALA A 376 13.95 11.03 -7.97
CA ALA A 376 15.32 10.54 -7.94
C ALA A 376 15.42 9.05 -8.27
N MET A 377 14.56 8.21 -7.69
CA MET A 377 14.53 6.78 -7.93
C MET A 377 14.00 6.43 -9.32
N ALA A 378 13.07 7.21 -9.87
CA ALA A 378 12.60 7.05 -11.26
C ALA A 378 13.71 7.32 -12.27
N ALA A 379 14.64 8.24 -11.97
CA ALA A 379 15.79 8.56 -12.80
C ALA A 379 16.98 7.60 -12.57
N ASP A 380 16.96 6.77 -11.53
CA ASP A 380 18.04 5.85 -11.19
C ASP A 380 17.96 4.59 -12.07
N THR A 381 18.87 4.48 -13.02
CA THR A 381 18.97 3.31 -13.92
C THR A 381 19.46 2.04 -13.24
N SER A 382 19.97 2.13 -12.00
CA SER A 382 20.39 0.96 -11.23
C SER A 382 19.22 0.31 -10.49
N TYR A 383 18.12 1.04 -10.22
CA TYR A 383 16.91 0.48 -9.66
C TYR A 383 16.12 -0.30 -10.70
N GLN A 384 15.85 -1.57 -10.40
CA GLN A 384 15.17 -2.49 -11.31
C GLN A 384 14.30 -3.47 -10.50
N SER A 385 13.03 -3.56 -10.85
CA SER A 385 12.15 -4.57 -10.28
C SER A 385 12.45 -5.94 -10.91
N LYS A 386 12.80 -6.92 -10.08
CA LYS A 386 13.02 -8.30 -10.53
C LYS A 386 11.74 -8.90 -11.12
N VAL A 387 10.61 -8.66 -10.47
CA VAL A 387 9.30 -9.20 -10.88
C VAL A 387 8.87 -8.68 -12.23
N LEU A 388 9.26 -7.42 -12.55
CA LEU A 388 8.96 -6.75 -13.81
C LEU A 388 10.07 -6.94 -14.87
N GLY A 389 10.89 -7.97 -14.74
CA GLY A 389 11.93 -8.28 -15.73
C GLY A 389 13.03 -7.23 -15.85
N GLY A 390 13.33 -6.53 -14.78
CA GLY A 390 14.32 -5.46 -14.74
C GLY A 390 13.77 -4.07 -15.09
N GLN A 391 12.47 -3.92 -15.30
CA GLN A 391 11.84 -2.62 -15.55
C GLN A 391 11.88 -1.76 -14.26
N ASN A 392 12.17 -0.46 -14.42
CA ASN A 392 11.91 0.55 -13.38
C ASN A 392 10.55 1.21 -13.67
N PRO A 393 9.48 0.93 -12.89
CA PRO A 393 8.14 1.44 -13.18
C PRO A 393 7.88 2.82 -12.54
N LEU A 394 8.82 3.39 -11.78
CA LEU A 394 8.56 4.55 -10.92
C LEU A 394 8.18 5.82 -11.70
N SER A 395 8.76 6.06 -12.87
CA SER A 395 8.35 7.19 -13.73
C SER A 395 6.89 7.07 -14.17
N MET A 396 6.41 5.86 -14.41
CA MET A 396 5.02 5.57 -14.77
C MET A 396 4.07 5.84 -13.60
N TYR A 397 4.44 5.40 -12.41
CA TYR A 397 3.68 5.70 -11.19
C TYR A 397 3.65 7.21 -10.91
N CYS A 398 4.78 7.93 -11.05
CA CYS A 398 4.83 9.38 -10.92
C CYS A 398 3.87 10.08 -11.90
N ALA A 399 3.81 9.61 -13.15
CA ALA A 399 2.88 10.17 -14.14
C ALA A 399 1.41 9.81 -13.85
N SER A 400 1.15 8.67 -13.20
CA SER A 400 -0.20 8.26 -12.79
C SER A 400 -0.76 9.15 -11.69
N VAL A 401 0.03 9.48 -10.65
CA VAL A 401 -0.44 10.31 -9.53
C VAL A 401 -0.84 11.72 -9.94
N GLU A 402 -0.27 12.27 -11.00
CA GLU A 402 -0.62 13.61 -11.50
C GLU A 402 -2.01 13.66 -12.16
N LYS A 403 -2.63 12.51 -12.42
CA LYS A 403 -3.93 12.38 -13.08
C LYS A 403 -5.07 12.04 -12.11
N LEU A 404 -4.78 11.81 -10.85
CA LEU A 404 -5.78 11.43 -9.86
C LEU A 404 -6.66 12.61 -9.49
N ASP A 405 -7.98 12.43 -9.57
CA ASP A 405 -9.00 13.36 -9.11
C ASP A 405 -9.85 12.70 -8.03
N LEU A 406 -9.68 13.12 -6.78
CA LEU A 406 -10.36 12.58 -5.61
C LEU A 406 -11.53 13.47 -5.13
N SER A 407 -11.96 14.43 -5.94
CA SER A 407 -13.02 15.39 -5.57
C SER A 407 -14.37 14.75 -5.24
N ASN A 408 -14.59 13.51 -5.71
CA ASN A 408 -15.81 12.74 -5.48
C ASN A 408 -15.71 11.72 -4.34
N LEU A 409 -14.58 11.66 -3.61
CA LEU A 409 -14.47 10.81 -2.42
C LEU A 409 -15.46 11.21 -1.33
N SER A 410 -16.00 10.20 -0.65
CA SER A 410 -16.90 10.41 0.48
C SER A 410 -16.79 9.27 1.51
N ALA A 411 -17.27 9.52 2.73
CA ALA A 411 -17.32 8.51 3.80
C ALA A 411 -18.29 7.35 3.50
N TYR A 412 -19.07 7.43 2.43
CA TYR A 412 -20.01 6.38 2.03
C TYR A 412 -19.44 5.39 1.01
N ASP A 413 -18.25 5.70 0.46
CA ASP A 413 -17.71 4.97 -0.69
C ASP A 413 -17.48 3.49 -0.38
N GLN A 414 -16.91 3.17 0.80
CA GLN A 414 -16.69 1.78 1.20
C GLN A 414 -18.00 0.99 1.19
N GLY A 415 -19.00 1.44 1.94
CA GLY A 415 -20.26 0.72 2.06
C GLY A 415 -21.00 0.59 0.73
N CYS A 416 -20.95 1.63 -0.11
CA CYS A 416 -21.58 1.58 -1.43
C CYS A 416 -20.83 0.63 -2.39
N ASN A 417 -19.50 0.63 -2.37
CA ASN A 417 -18.71 -0.28 -3.21
C ASN A 417 -18.84 -1.76 -2.77
N GLU A 418 -19.02 -2.01 -1.46
CA GLU A 418 -19.19 -3.36 -0.92
C GLU A 418 -20.58 -3.95 -1.24
N GLU A 419 -21.62 -3.10 -1.27
CA GLU A 419 -23.00 -3.51 -1.56
C GLU A 419 -23.31 -3.59 -3.06
N PHE A 420 -22.55 -2.90 -3.89
CA PHE A 420 -22.69 -2.87 -5.35
C PHE A 420 -22.07 -4.08 -6.02
#